data_4484247d3c4039255ba3615775cb2807
#
_entry.id   4484247d3c4039255ba3615775cb2807
#
_cell.length_a   1.000
_cell.length_b   1.000
_cell.length_c   1.000
_cell.angle_alpha   90.00
_cell.angle_beta   90.00
_cell.angle_gamma   90.00
#
_symmetry.space_group_name_H-M   'P 1'
#
loop_
_entity.id
_entity.type
_entity.pdbx_description
1 polymer ?
#
loop_
_entity_poly.entity_id
_entity_poly.type
_entity_poly.pdbx_seq_one_letter_code
_entity_poly.pdbx_strand_id
1 'polypeptide(L)'
;MNWRWNYIWHSDIRNWVLTSGLRIVLLLIGAVLAGRLVNWAAQKVTQRLDVGFAASDALVRSEATKHRQAVAAVISWVSVVLIGVVVVVQIVDILGLSVRSLVAPATVLGAALGFGAQQLVKDLLAGFFIIVEKQYGFGDLVQLTIMGSTTDATGTVENVTLRVTRLRSADGEVFTVPNGQIVKSINLSK
;
A
#
# COMPACT_ATOMS: atom_id res chain seq x y z
N MET A 1 6.89 3.62 -62.42
CA MET A 1 6.45 2.45 -61.60
C MET A 1 6.61 2.67 -60.09
N ASN A 2 6.94 3.89 -59.63
CA ASN A 2 7.28 4.14 -58.19
C ASN A 2 6.20 4.88 -57.38
N TRP A 3 5.06 5.29 -57.99
CA TRP A 3 4.04 6.05 -57.31
C TRP A 3 3.10 5.17 -56.44
N ARG A 4 2.90 3.92 -56.81
CA ARG A 4 2.05 2.99 -56.01
C ARG A 4 2.70 2.61 -54.66
N TRP A 5 4.02 2.46 -54.61
CA TRP A 5 4.74 2.14 -53.42
C TRP A 5 4.67 3.27 -52.36
N ASN A 6 4.84 4.50 -52.80
CA ASN A 6 4.73 5.68 -51.92
C ASN A 6 3.31 5.84 -51.35
N TYR A 7 2.28 5.53 -52.14
CA TYR A 7 0.92 5.66 -51.70
C TYR A 7 0.51 4.61 -50.62
N ILE A 8 0.96 3.37 -50.81
CA ILE A 8 0.70 2.27 -49.85
C ILE A 8 1.44 2.55 -48.54
N TRP A 9 2.70 2.93 -48.58
CA TRP A 9 3.51 3.25 -47.39
C TRP A 9 2.91 4.42 -46.60
N HIS A 10 2.48 5.48 -47.26
CA HIS A 10 1.88 6.63 -46.59
C HIS A 10 0.51 6.34 -46.00
N SER A 11 -0.32 5.48 -46.61
CA SER A 11 -1.62 5.11 -46.07
C SER A 11 -1.50 4.21 -44.84
N ASP A 12 -0.56 3.25 -44.86
CA ASP A 12 -0.35 2.32 -43.74
C ASP A 12 0.29 3.02 -42.54
N ILE A 13 1.29 3.87 -42.75
CA ILE A 13 1.88 4.68 -41.70
C ILE A 13 0.86 5.66 -41.12
N ARG A 14 0.08 6.33 -41.96
CA ARG A 14 -0.95 7.26 -41.52
C ARG A 14 -2.03 6.55 -40.68
N ASN A 15 -2.50 5.40 -41.12
CA ASN A 15 -3.50 4.61 -40.39
C ASN A 15 -2.92 4.09 -39.08
N TRP A 16 -1.68 3.63 -39.07
CA TRP A 16 -0.99 3.20 -37.86
C TRP A 16 -0.82 4.35 -36.87
N VAL A 17 -0.35 5.51 -37.32
CA VAL A 17 -0.22 6.72 -36.48
C VAL A 17 -1.55 7.17 -35.92
N LEU A 18 -2.60 7.17 -36.74
CA LEU A 18 -3.94 7.58 -36.27
C LEU A 18 -4.53 6.59 -35.26
N THR A 19 -4.36 5.29 -35.46
CA THR A 19 -4.92 4.26 -34.54
C THR A 19 -4.06 4.08 -33.29
N SER A 20 -2.77 3.88 -33.45
CA SER A 20 -1.84 3.68 -32.33
C SER A 20 -1.57 4.98 -31.56
N GLY A 21 -1.40 6.08 -32.28
CA GLY A 21 -1.26 7.40 -31.67
C GLY A 21 -2.49 7.82 -30.86
N LEU A 22 -3.71 7.61 -31.39
CA LEU A 22 -4.94 7.87 -30.65
C LEU A 22 -5.03 7.02 -29.39
N ARG A 23 -4.68 5.73 -29.44
CA ARG A 23 -4.66 4.83 -28.28
C ARG A 23 -3.68 5.33 -27.21
N ILE A 24 -2.48 5.73 -27.59
CA ILE A 24 -1.47 6.27 -26.65
C ILE A 24 -1.99 7.56 -26.01
N VAL A 25 -2.56 8.48 -26.79
CA VAL A 25 -3.12 9.73 -26.25
C VAL A 25 -4.26 9.43 -25.26
N LEU A 26 -5.18 8.52 -25.60
CA LEU A 26 -6.27 8.13 -24.71
C LEU A 26 -5.76 7.47 -23.44
N LEU A 27 -4.73 6.62 -23.53
CA LEU A 27 -4.07 6.01 -22.35
C LEU A 27 -3.43 7.06 -21.44
N LEU A 28 -2.72 8.03 -22.01
CA LEU A 28 -2.10 9.11 -21.24
C LEU A 28 -3.16 9.99 -20.55
N ILE A 29 -4.23 10.35 -21.28
CA ILE A 29 -5.36 11.10 -20.70
C ILE A 29 -6.00 10.27 -19.57
N GLY A 30 -6.28 9.00 -19.80
CA GLY A 30 -6.81 8.08 -18.80
C GLY A 30 -5.93 7.97 -17.56
N ALA A 31 -4.61 7.87 -17.74
CA ALA A 31 -3.63 7.84 -16.64
C ALA A 31 -3.64 9.14 -15.83
N VAL A 32 -3.66 10.29 -16.49
CA VAL A 32 -3.74 11.60 -15.83
C VAL A 32 -5.05 11.74 -15.05
N LEU A 33 -6.18 11.32 -15.64
CA LEU A 33 -7.48 11.34 -14.98
C LEU A 33 -7.51 10.39 -13.77
N ALA A 34 -6.97 9.16 -13.91
CA ALA A 34 -6.86 8.20 -12.82
C ALA A 34 -5.99 8.75 -11.69
N GLY A 35 -4.83 9.33 -12.00
CA GLY A 35 -3.96 9.98 -11.01
C GLY A 35 -4.64 11.15 -10.29
N ARG A 36 -5.38 11.98 -11.03
CA ARG A 36 -6.18 13.06 -10.43
C ARG A 36 -7.30 12.54 -9.55
N LEU A 37 -7.96 11.45 -9.95
CA LEU A 37 -9.01 10.81 -9.17
C LEU A 37 -8.46 10.25 -7.86
N VAL A 38 -7.31 9.57 -7.89
CA VAL A 38 -6.63 9.05 -6.71
C VAL A 38 -6.28 10.19 -5.75
N ASN A 39 -5.66 11.27 -6.26
CA ASN A 39 -5.30 12.42 -5.45
C ASN A 39 -6.53 13.12 -4.86
N TRP A 40 -7.60 13.28 -5.63
CA TRP A 40 -8.86 13.85 -5.16
C TRP A 40 -9.51 12.97 -4.08
N ALA A 41 -9.54 11.63 -4.28
CA ALA A 41 -10.08 10.70 -3.30
C ALA A 41 -9.27 10.72 -1.98
N ALA A 42 -7.93 10.72 -2.08
CA ALA A 42 -7.04 10.81 -0.92
C ALA A 42 -7.28 12.10 -0.12
N GLN A 43 -7.38 13.25 -0.79
CA GLN A 43 -7.67 14.54 -0.16
C GLN A 43 -9.07 14.55 0.47
N LYS A 44 -10.09 14.01 -0.21
CA LYS A 44 -11.47 13.99 0.29
C LYS A 44 -11.62 13.10 1.52
N VAL A 45 -10.92 11.96 1.58
CA VAL A 45 -10.88 11.10 2.76
C VAL A 45 -10.22 11.84 3.93
N THR A 46 -9.08 12.50 3.69
CA THR A 46 -8.38 13.28 4.72
C THR A 46 -9.25 14.41 5.27
N GLN A 47 -9.92 15.17 4.41
CA GLN A 47 -10.81 16.27 4.81
C GLN A 47 -12.03 15.82 5.62
N ARG A 48 -12.67 14.70 5.26
CA ARG A 48 -13.84 14.18 6.00
C ARG A 48 -13.49 13.73 7.42
N LEU A 49 -12.28 13.25 7.63
CA LEU A 49 -11.79 12.86 8.95
C LEU A 49 -11.45 14.07 9.85
N ASP A 50 -11.11 15.23 9.25
CA ASP A 50 -10.83 16.45 10.00
C ASP A 50 -12.08 17.15 10.53
N VAL A 51 -13.23 17.02 9.87
CA VAL A 51 -14.50 17.64 10.29
C VAL A 51 -15.08 16.99 11.55
N GLY A 52 -14.77 15.72 11.83
CA GLY A 52 -15.26 14.99 13.00
C GLY A 52 -14.62 15.40 14.34
N PHE A 53 -13.55 16.16 14.35
CA PHE A 53 -12.75 16.50 15.54
C PHE A 53 -12.67 18.00 15.84
N ALA A 54 -13.69 18.77 15.51
CA ALA A 54 -13.71 20.23 15.64
C ALA A 54 -13.63 20.77 17.09
N ALA A 55 -13.44 19.93 18.12
CA ALA A 55 -13.54 20.34 19.53
C ALA A 55 -12.26 20.12 20.37
N SER A 56 -11.10 19.80 19.80
CA SER A 56 -9.89 19.51 20.57
C SER A 56 -8.70 20.37 20.19
N ASP A 57 -7.92 20.74 21.18
CA ASP A 57 -6.73 21.58 21.29
C ASP A 57 -5.85 21.72 20.01
N ALA A 58 -5.53 22.95 19.62
CA ALA A 58 -4.89 23.32 18.36
C ALA A 58 -3.47 22.70 18.15
N LEU A 59 -2.73 22.41 19.22
CA LEU A 59 -1.37 21.86 19.16
C LEU A 59 -1.37 20.35 18.84
N VAL A 60 -2.26 19.58 19.43
CA VAL A 60 -2.43 18.13 19.15
C VAL A 60 -2.97 17.92 17.72
N ARG A 61 -3.77 18.86 17.23
CA ARG A 61 -4.32 18.88 15.87
C ARG A 61 -3.23 18.97 14.79
N SER A 62 -2.14 19.69 15.03
CA SER A 62 -1.05 19.87 14.06
C SER A 62 -0.29 18.56 13.76
N GLU A 63 -0.03 17.71 14.75
CA GLU A 63 0.72 16.46 14.54
C GLU A 63 -0.13 15.36 13.88
N ALA A 64 -1.36 15.17 14.32
CA ALA A 64 -2.26 14.18 13.72
C ALA A 64 -2.57 14.48 12.25
N THR A 65 -2.74 15.77 11.90
CA THR A 65 -2.98 16.20 10.51
C THR A 65 -1.76 15.97 9.62
N LYS A 66 -0.56 16.28 10.10
CA LYS A 66 0.70 16.02 9.38
C LYS A 66 0.89 14.53 9.08
N HIS A 67 0.63 13.68 10.08
CA HIS A 67 0.75 12.23 9.90
C HIS A 67 -0.22 11.69 8.83
N ARG A 68 -1.48 12.13 8.86
CA ARG A 68 -2.50 11.74 7.87
C ARG A 68 -2.15 12.22 6.47
N GLN A 69 -1.67 13.45 6.33
CA GLN A 69 -1.20 13.98 5.05
C GLN A 69 -0.03 13.17 4.50
N ALA A 70 0.93 12.78 5.34
CA ALA A 70 2.05 11.93 4.94
C ALA A 70 1.57 10.55 4.43
N VAL A 71 0.63 9.91 5.13
CA VAL A 71 0.06 8.63 4.70
C VAL A 71 -0.69 8.78 3.37
N ALA A 72 -1.53 9.81 3.22
CA ALA A 72 -2.24 10.09 1.97
C ALA A 72 -1.27 10.35 0.80
N ALA A 73 -0.19 11.08 1.05
CA ALA A 73 0.84 11.34 0.05
C ALA A 73 1.54 10.05 -0.40
N VAL A 74 1.90 9.16 0.54
CA VAL A 74 2.52 7.85 0.22
C VAL A 74 1.57 7.00 -0.63
N ILE A 75 0.30 6.89 -0.24
CA ILE A 75 -0.70 6.12 -1.00
C ILE A 75 -0.85 6.69 -2.40
N SER A 76 -0.96 8.02 -2.54
CA SER A 76 -1.05 8.69 -3.84
C SER A 76 0.19 8.41 -4.69
N TRP A 77 1.38 8.51 -4.11
CA TRP A 77 2.63 8.29 -4.83
C TRP A 77 2.76 6.85 -5.33
N VAL A 78 2.47 5.87 -4.47
CA VAL A 78 2.47 4.44 -4.85
C VAL A 78 1.45 4.17 -5.96
N SER A 79 0.24 4.74 -5.85
CA SER A 79 -0.79 4.59 -6.88
C SER A 79 -0.37 5.19 -8.23
N VAL A 80 0.25 6.36 -8.24
CA VAL A 80 0.75 7.01 -9.47
C VAL A 80 1.85 6.17 -10.10
N VAL A 81 2.77 5.61 -9.31
CA VAL A 81 3.82 4.70 -9.81
C VAL A 81 3.22 3.46 -10.45
N LEU A 82 2.23 2.83 -9.80
CA LEU A 82 1.54 1.65 -10.35
C LEU A 82 0.81 1.96 -11.67
N ILE A 83 0.09 3.08 -11.73
CA ILE A 83 -0.55 3.56 -12.96
C ILE A 83 0.51 3.77 -14.05
N GLY A 84 1.63 4.41 -13.71
CA GLY A 84 2.74 4.63 -14.64
C GLY A 84 3.31 3.34 -15.22
N VAL A 85 3.53 2.32 -14.39
CA VAL A 85 3.99 0.99 -14.83
C VAL A 85 3.01 0.37 -15.82
N VAL A 86 1.71 0.38 -15.51
CA VAL A 86 0.67 -0.14 -16.41
C VAL A 86 0.67 0.59 -17.75
N VAL A 87 0.75 1.92 -17.73
CA VAL A 87 0.80 2.75 -18.95
C VAL A 87 2.03 2.43 -19.80
N VAL A 88 3.20 2.30 -19.18
CA VAL A 88 4.44 1.96 -19.89
C VAL A 88 4.31 0.59 -20.59
N VAL A 89 3.78 -0.42 -19.88
CA VAL A 89 3.55 -1.76 -20.46
C VAL A 89 2.60 -1.68 -21.67
N GLN A 90 1.51 -0.92 -21.54
CA GLN A 90 0.53 -0.75 -22.63
C GLN A 90 1.13 0.00 -23.83
N ILE A 91 1.97 1.01 -23.60
CA ILE A 91 2.65 1.73 -24.68
C ILE A 91 3.64 0.81 -25.42
N VAL A 92 4.39 -0.01 -24.68
CA VAL A 92 5.33 -1.00 -25.26
C VAL A 92 4.58 -1.98 -26.16
N ASP A 93 3.39 -2.44 -25.72
CA ASP A 93 2.53 -3.34 -26.52
C ASP A 93 2.00 -2.66 -27.79
N ILE A 94 1.52 -1.42 -27.70
CA ILE A 94 1.03 -0.63 -28.84
C ILE A 94 2.13 -0.36 -29.88
N LEU A 95 3.39 -0.21 -29.41
CA LEU A 95 4.56 -0.04 -30.29
C LEU A 95 4.99 -1.36 -30.97
N GLY A 96 4.32 -2.48 -30.66
CA GLY A 96 4.65 -3.79 -31.21
C GLY A 96 5.89 -4.43 -30.61
N LEU A 97 6.41 -3.88 -29.51
CA LEU A 97 7.53 -4.46 -28.79
C LEU A 97 7.06 -5.65 -27.94
N SER A 98 7.88 -6.67 -27.82
CA SER A 98 7.51 -7.86 -27.05
C SER A 98 7.42 -7.58 -25.56
N VAL A 99 6.20 -7.49 -25.02
CA VAL A 99 5.95 -7.38 -23.57
C VAL A 99 6.51 -8.59 -22.81
N ARG A 100 6.65 -9.74 -23.49
CA ARG A 100 7.23 -10.98 -22.91
C ARG A 100 8.65 -10.76 -22.37
N SER A 101 9.44 -9.88 -22.99
CA SER A 101 10.79 -9.57 -22.53
C SER A 101 10.80 -8.83 -21.19
N LEU A 102 9.69 -8.18 -20.81
CA LEU A 102 9.54 -7.48 -19.54
C LEU A 102 9.08 -8.40 -18.38
N VAL A 103 8.57 -9.60 -18.71
CA VAL A 103 8.03 -10.52 -17.70
C VAL A 103 9.12 -10.99 -16.74
N ALA A 104 10.26 -11.42 -17.23
CA ALA A 104 11.34 -11.91 -16.38
C ALA A 104 11.87 -10.84 -15.39
N PRO A 105 12.29 -9.63 -15.84
CA PRO A 105 12.71 -8.60 -14.88
C PRO A 105 11.57 -8.13 -13.95
N ALA A 106 10.31 -8.06 -14.42
CA ALA A 106 9.18 -7.72 -13.58
C ALA A 106 8.93 -8.77 -12.50
N THR A 107 9.10 -10.06 -12.82
CA THR A 107 8.97 -11.16 -11.85
C THR A 107 10.04 -11.06 -10.76
N VAL A 108 11.29 -10.78 -11.12
CA VAL A 108 12.39 -10.61 -10.16
C VAL A 108 12.12 -9.41 -9.24
N LEU A 109 11.71 -8.27 -9.80
CA LEU A 109 11.34 -7.09 -9.02
C LEU A 109 10.15 -7.36 -8.11
N GLY A 110 9.11 -8.05 -8.62
CA GLY A 110 7.94 -8.44 -7.84
C GLY A 110 8.30 -9.37 -6.68
N ALA A 111 9.16 -10.35 -6.90
CA ALA A 111 9.66 -11.23 -5.85
C ALA A 111 10.46 -10.46 -4.79
N ALA A 112 11.36 -9.58 -5.20
CA ALA A 112 12.14 -8.75 -4.29
C ALA A 112 11.25 -7.86 -3.41
N LEU A 113 10.24 -7.21 -4.01
CA LEU A 113 9.24 -6.42 -3.28
C LEU A 113 8.40 -7.29 -2.34
N GLY A 114 8.01 -8.50 -2.78
CA GLY A 114 7.26 -9.46 -1.99
C GLY A 114 8.03 -9.91 -0.75
N PHE A 115 9.30 -10.26 -0.90
CA PHE A 115 10.17 -10.60 0.23
C PHE A 115 10.39 -9.40 1.17
N GLY A 116 10.54 -8.20 0.60
CA GLY A 116 10.64 -6.97 1.40
C GLY A 116 9.39 -6.65 2.22
N ALA A 117 8.20 -6.99 1.70
CA ALA A 117 6.91 -6.77 2.35
C ALA A 117 6.43 -7.94 3.22
N GLN A 118 7.10 -9.09 3.21
CA GLN A 118 6.66 -10.33 3.86
C GLN A 118 6.33 -10.14 5.35
N GLN A 119 7.16 -9.40 6.08
CA GLN A 119 6.92 -9.15 7.50
C GLN A 119 5.66 -8.32 7.74
N LEU A 120 5.37 -7.34 6.88
CA LEU A 120 4.14 -6.54 6.99
C LEU A 120 2.89 -7.41 6.80
N VAL A 121 2.91 -8.30 5.80
CA VAL A 121 1.79 -9.22 5.53
C VAL A 121 1.60 -10.17 6.72
N LYS A 122 2.69 -10.71 7.27
CA LYS A 122 2.66 -11.57 8.45
C LYS A 122 2.07 -10.85 9.67
N ASP A 123 2.48 -9.60 9.92
CA ASP A 123 1.94 -8.79 11.02
C ASP A 123 0.43 -8.57 10.90
N LEU A 124 -0.03 -8.19 9.68
CA LEU A 124 -1.44 -7.92 9.41
C LEU A 124 -2.32 -9.17 9.57
N LEU A 125 -1.88 -10.30 9.04
CA LEU A 125 -2.61 -11.57 9.16
C LEU A 125 -2.67 -12.04 10.62
N ALA A 126 -1.56 -11.98 11.34
CA ALA A 126 -1.53 -12.34 12.76
C ALA A 126 -2.47 -11.44 13.58
N GLY A 127 -2.42 -10.11 13.38
CA GLY A 127 -3.31 -9.18 14.06
C GLY A 127 -4.79 -9.39 13.72
N PHE A 128 -5.09 -9.70 12.45
CA PHE A 128 -6.45 -10.05 12.05
C PHE A 128 -6.98 -11.27 12.83
N PHE A 129 -6.21 -12.37 12.93
CA PHE A 129 -6.61 -13.56 13.66
C PHE A 129 -6.70 -13.32 15.16
N ILE A 130 -5.77 -12.57 15.77
CA ILE A 130 -5.85 -12.19 17.17
C ILE A 130 -7.20 -11.53 17.50
N ILE A 131 -7.61 -10.58 16.64
CA ILE A 131 -8.85 -9.81 16.83
C ILE A 131 -10.10 -10.69 16.56
N VAL A 132 -10.13 -11.44 15.46
CA VAL A 132 -11.30 -12.23 15.06
C VAL A 132 -11.54 -13.40 16.00
N GLU A 133 -10.47 -14.08 16.41
CA GLU A 133 -10.54 -15.22 17.33
C GLU A 133 -10.65 -14.77 18.81
N LYS A 134 -10.53 -13.46 19.08
CA LYS A 134 -10.57 -12.90 20.44
C LYS A 134 -9.57 -13.59 21.38
N GLN A 135 -8.34 -13.84 20.88
CA GLN A 135 -7.31 -14.50 21.67
C GLN A 135 -7.03 -13.72 22.96
N TYR A 136 -6.90 -12.39 22.83
CA TYR A 136 -6.85 -11.41 23.91
C TYR A 136 -7.35 -10.04 23.42
N GLY A 137 -7.67 -9.14 24.34
CA GLY A 137 -8.18 -7.82 24.04
C GLY A 137 -7.74 -6.76 25.04
N PHE A 138 -8.27 -5.55 24.87
CA PHE A 138 -8.00 -4.43 25.79
C PHE A 138 -8.29 -4.81 27.25
N GLY A 139 -7.34 -4.55 28.13
CA GLY A 139 -7.44 -4.81 29.57
C GLY A 139 -7.03 -6.22 30.00
N ASP A 140 -6.83 -7.17 29.09
CA ASP A 140 -6.36 -8.50 29.43
C ASP A 140 -4.89 -8.46 29.87
N LEU A 141 -4.54 -9.19 30.94
CA LEU A 141 -3.17 -9.47 31.31
C LEU A 141 -2.65 -10.62 30.47
N VAL A 142 -1.60 -10.41 29.71
CA VAL A 142 -1.05 -11.41 28.80
C VAL A 142 0.46 -11.54 28.95
N GLN A 143 0.95 -12.74 28.60
CA GLN A 143 2.36 -13.04 28.42
C GLN A 143 2.59 -13.44 26.97
N LEU A 144 3.44 -12.68 26.26
CA LEU A 144 3.73 -12.88 24.85
C LEU A 144 5.18 -13.31 24.66
N THR A 145 5.39 -14.46 24.03
CA THR A 145 6.70 -14.91 23.57
C THR A 145 6.99 -14.29 22.21
N ILE A 146 8.07 -13.51 22.11
CA ILE A 146 8.47 -12.78 20.91
C ILE A 146 9.59 -13.54 20.22
N MET A 147 9.50 -13.68 18.90
CA MET A 147 10.54 -14.33 18.09
C MET A 147 11.90 -13.64 18.28
N GLY A 148 12.94 -14.43 18.66
CA GLY A 148 14.29 -13.90 18.85
C GLY A 148 14.54 -13.22 20.20
N SER A 149 13.53 -13.10 21.06
CA SER A 149 13.69 -12.64 22.44
C SER A 149 13.94 -13.81 23.39
N THR A 150 14.80 -13.60 24.37
CA THR A 150 15.04 -14.57 25.46
C THR A 150 14.06 -14.43 26.62
N THR A 151 13.34 -13.32 26.67
CA THR A 151 12.36 -13.00 27.72
C THR A 151 10.99 -12.75 27.11
N ASP A 152 9.95 -13.24 27.79
CA ASP A 152 8.57 -12.97 27.42
C ASP A 152 8.16 -11.56 27.83
N ALA A 153 7.36 -10.89 27.00
CA ALA A 153 6.73 -9.61 27.34
C ALA A 153 5.45 -9.88 28.11
N THR A 154 5.42 -9.53 29.40
CA THR A 154 4.23 -9.67 30.26
C THR A 154 3.67 -8.29 30.58
N GLY A 155 2.36 -8.12 30.42
CA GLY A 155 1.70 -6.86 30.72
C GLY A 155 0.23 -6.84 30.37
N THR A 156 -0.45 -5.75 30.76
CA THR A 156 -1.85 -5.50 30.42
C THR A 156 -1.93 -4.94 29.00
N VAL A 157 -2.82 -5.47 28.19
CA VAL A 157 -3.05 -5.03 26.81
C VAL A 157 -3.69 -3.64 26.81
N GLU A 158 -2.98 -2.66 26.26
CA GLU A 158 -3.51 -1.31 26.07
C GLU A 158 -4.20 -1.13 24.73
N ASN A 159 -3.71 -1.78 23.68
CA ASN A 159 -4.29 -1.68 22.35
C ASN A 159 -3.84 -2.85 21.48
N VAL A 160 -4.75 -3.35 20.66
CA VAL A 160 -4.48 -4.32 19.61
C VAL A 160 -4.89 -3.73 18.28
N THR A 161 -3.93 -3.56 17.39
CA THR A 161 -4.16 -3.15 16.01
C THR A 161 -3.89 -4.33 15.08
N LEU A 162 -4.17 -4.18 13.79
CA LEU A 162 -3.81 -5.21 12.80
C LEU A 162 -2.31 -5.49 12.74
N ARG A 163 -1.45 -4.50 13.03
CA ARG A 163 0.00 -4.64 12.90
C ARG A 163 0.71 -4.89 14.21
N VAL A 164 0.28 -4.24 15.28
CA VAL A 164 0.99 -4.27 16.57
C VAL A 164 0.04 -4.45 17.73
N THR A 165 0.53 -5.12 18.77
CA THR A 165 -0.06 -5.18 20.11
C THR A 165 0.76 -4.32 21.06
N ARG A 166 0.11 -3.48 21.86
CA ARG A 166 0.74 -2.67 22.92
C ARG A 166 0.38 -3.22 24.28
N LEU A 167 1.40 -3.45 25.09
CA LEU A 167 1.28 -3.94 26.46
C LEU A 167 1.88 -2.90 27.41
N ARG A 168 1.29 -2.75 28.59
CA ARG A 168 1.89 -2.02 29.70
C ARG A 168 2.33 -3.01 30.78
N SER A 169 3.60 -2.99 31.10
CA SER A 169 4.20 -3.74 32.22
C SER A 169 3.69 -3.20 33.56
N ALA A 170 3.84 -4.01 34.62
CA ALA A 170 3.62 -3.59 35.99
C ALA A 170 4.50 -2.39 36.42
N ASP A 171 5.69 -2.28 35.86
CA ASP A 171 6.64 -1.20 36.09
C ASP A 171 6.30 0.07 35.28
N GLY A 172 5.23 0.05 34.48
CA GLY A 172 4.76 1.18 33.69
C GLY A 172 5.39 1.29 32.29
N GLU A 173 6.29 0.38 31.92
CA GLU A 173 6.89 0.35 30.58
C GLU A 173 5.86 -0.07 29.52
N VAL A 174 5.96 0.51 28.33
CA VAL A 174 5.08 0.19 27.21
C VAL A 174 5.82 -0.61 26.16
N PHE A 175 5.47 -1.86 25.99
CA PHE A 175 5.96 -2.72 24.93
C PHE A 175 5.08 -2.57 23.69
N THR A 176 5.71 -2.35 22.53
CA THR A 176 5.02 -2.37 21.23
C THR A 176 5.57 -3.54 20.43
N VAL A 177 4.77 -4.60 20.30
CA VAL A 177 5.15 -5.86 19.68
C VAL A 177 4.47 -6.00 18.32
N PRO A 178 5.22 -6.19 17.21
CA PRO A 178 4.64 -6.55 15.93
C PRO A 178 3.92 -7.90 16.02
N ASN A 179 2.68 -7.98 15.57
CA ASN A 179 1.85 -9.18 15.76
C ASN A 179 2.46 -10.43 15.11
N GLY A 180 3.10 -10.29 13.95
CA GLY A 180 3.75 -11.40 13.27
C GLY A 180 5.03 -11.92 13.94
N GLN A 181 5.52 -11.25 14.99
CA GLN A 181 6.63 -11.73 15.82
C GLN A 181 6.18 -12.48 17.07
N ILE A 182 4.89 -12.50 17.36
CA ILE A 182 4.31 -13.24 18.49
C ILE A 182 4.26 -14.71 18.10
N VAL A 183 5.01 -15.54 18.83
CA VAL A 183 5.08 -16.99 18.63
C VAL A 183 4.06 -17.71 19.49
N LYS A 184 3.84 -17.22 20.71
CA LYS A 184 2.91 -17.78 21.69
C LYS A 184 2.28 -16.66 22.50
N SER A 185 1.00 -16.79 22.78
CA SER A 185 0.29 -15.91 23.70
C SER A 185 -0.35 -16.73 24.83
N ILE A 186 -0.22 -16.26 26.07
CA ILE A 186 -0.90 -16.80 27.24
C ILE A 186 -1.77 -15.67 27.79
N ASN A 187 -3.08 -15.87 27.84
CA ASN A 187 -3.99 -14.95 28.49
C ASN A 187 -4.11 -15.36 29.97
N LEU A 188 -3.71 -14.46 30.88
CA LEU A 188 -3.70 -14.67 32.32
C LEU A 188 -4.96 -14.11 33.00
N SER A 189 -5.87 -13.48 32.23
CA SER A 189 -7.10 -12.90 32.74
C SER A 189 -8.34 -13.78 32.53
N LYS A 190 -8.22 -14.86 31.76
CA LYS A 190 -9.30 -15.81 31.46
C LYS A 190 -9.11 -17.12 32.19
#